data_fd4c64692880cc6fae41c30de8e7641b
#
_entry.id   fd4c64692880cc6fae41c30de8e7641b
#
_cell.length_a   1.000
_cell.length_b   1.000
_cell.length_c   1.000
_cell.angle_alpha   90.00
_cell.angle_beta   90.00
_cell.angle_gamma   90.00
#
_symmetry.space_group_name_H-M   'P 1'
#
loop_
_entity.id
_entity.type
_entity.pdbx_description
1 polymer ?
#
loop_
_entity_poly.entity_id
_entity_poly.type
_entity_poly.pdbx_seq_one_letter_code
_entity_poly.pdbx_strand_id
1 'polypeptide(L)'
;MEADCSPKSKAHNFTNEGGYQYRFRYLKNIMGLWMIQSVKKELKEERGLDLSFAVICEEASKQTIPSIVDCNDERFLAPKNMIKEVQAACKESGQPVPETYGEIASVIYNSLAKCYGATIEEIQEMTGKKYDSISIVGGGANAEYLNELTAKYTGRTVFAGPTEATAIGNLMVQMMTNGELKDLASARDCVFDSF
;
A
#
# COMPACT_ATOMS: atom_id res chain seq x y z
N MET A 1 -1.50 16.20 -13.15
CA MET A 1 -2.75 16.32 -13.93
C MET A 1 -3.57 17.49 -13.40
N GLU A 2 -4.62 17.89 -14.08
CA GLU A 2 -5.64 18.79 -13.53
C GLU A 2 -6.46 18.06 -12.47
N ALA A 3 -7.08 18.81 -11.54
CA ALA A 3 -7.91 18.22 -10.50
C ALA A 3 -9.21 17.65 -11.12
N ASP A 4 -9.59 16.44 -10.72
CA ASP A 4 -10.90 15.87 -11.04
C ASP A 4 -11.82 15.95 -9.83
N CYS A 5 -12.80 16.85 -9.89
CA CYS A 5 -13.82 17.06 -8.85
C CYS A 5 -15.20 16.55 -9.28
N SER A 6 -15.25 15.61 -10.22
CA SER A 6 -16.51 15.05 -10.72
C SER A 6 -17.27 14.29 -9.64
N PRO A 7 -18.64 14.21 -9.74
CA PRO A 7 -19.43 13.38 -8.85
C PRO A 7 -18.99 11.91 -8.84
N LYS A 8 -18.51 11.41 -9.98
CA LYS A 8 -17.99 10.04 -10.12
C LYS A 8 -16.72 9.85 -9.29
N SER A 9 -15.76 10.80 -9.38
CA SER A 9 -14.53 10.81 -8.58
C SER A 9 -14.84 10.77 -7.08
N LYS A 10 -15.78 11.61 -6.64
CA LYS A 10 -16.25 11.64 -5.25
C LYS A 10 -16.89 10.32 -4.82
N ALA A 11 -17.75 9.72 -5.65
CA ALA A 11 -18.42 8.46 -5.33
C ALA A 11 -17.44 7.28 -5.15
N HIS A 12 -16.28 7.31 -5.83
CA HIS A 12 -15.21 6.32 -5.70
C HIS A 12 -14.15 6.70 -4.66
N ASN A 13 -14.38 7.74 -3.84
CA ASN A 13 -13.45 8.22 -2.81
C ASN A 13 -12.06 8.62 -3.34
N PHE A 14 -12.01 9.18 -4.56
CA PHE A 14 -10.79 9.77 -5.08
C PHE A 14 -10.65 11.22 -4.61
N THR A 15 -9.40 11.61 -4.36
CA THR A 15 -9.03 12.96 -3.93
C THR A 15 -7.92 13.52 -4.81
N ASN A 16 -7.78 14.85 -4.77
CA ASN A 16 -6.73 15.57 -5.48
C ASN A 16 -5.81 16.21 -4.46
N GLU A 17 -4.53 15.89 -4.51
CA GLU A 17 -3.52 16.44 -3.64
C GLU A 17 -2.53 17.29 -4.44
N GLY A 18 -2.26 18.50 -3.96
CA GLY A 18 -1.31 19.42 -4.61
C GLY A 18 0.10 18.87 -4.62
N GLY A 19 0.81 19.06 -5.73
CA GLY A 19 2.17 18.60 -5.92
C GLY A 19 3.05 19.65 -6.58
N TYR A 20 4.23 19.23 -7.03
CA TYR A 20 5.21 20.07 -7.68
C TYR A 20 4.63 20.78 -8.92
N GLN A 21 4.96 22.04 -9.15
CA GLN A 21 4.50 22.89 -10.26
C GLN A 21 2.97 23.02 -10.35
N TYR A 22 2.27 23.11 -9.20
CA TYR A 22 0.80 23.23 -9.14
C TYR A 22 0.05 22.11 -9.86
N ARG A 23 0.69 20.93 -10.07
CA ARG A 23 0.02 19.73 -10.56
C ARG A 23 -0.68 19.02 -9.42
N PHE A 24 -1.70 18.25 -9.75
CA PHE A 24 -2.39 17.43 -8.77
C PHE A 24 -1.99 15.97 -8.90
N ARG A 25 -1.88 15.30 -7.76
CA ARG A 25 -1.89 13.85 -7.65
C ARG A 25 -3.33 13.41 -7.45
N TYR A 26 -3.80 12.51 -8.28
CA TYR A 26 -5.10 11.88 -8.14
C TYR A 26 -4.91 10.60 -7.36
N LEU A 27 -5.54 10.48 -6.22
CA LEU A 27 -5.25 9.40 -5.26
C LEU A 27 -6.51 8.88 -4.58
N LYS A 28 -6.42 7.65 -4.09
CA LYS A 28 -7.41 6.99 -3.25
C LYS A 28 -6.71 6.48 -1.99
N ASN A 29 -7.25 6.79 -0.83
CA ASN A 29 -6.77 6.23 0.43
C ASN A 29 -7.26 4.79 0.58
N ILE A 30 -6.34 3.91 0.98
CA ILE A 30 -6.60 2.50 1.31
C ILE A 30 -6.08 2.29 2.73
N MET A 31 -6.72 1.42 3.53
CA MET A 31 -6.34 1.14 4.92
C MET A 31 -4.85 0.79 5.07
N GLY A 32 -4.28 0.08 4.09
CA GLY A 32 -2.86 -0.12 3.96
C GLY A 32 -2.23 -0.94 5.09
N LEU A 33 -0.92 -0.73 5.27
CA LEU A 33 -0.08 -1.47 6.22
C LEU A 33 -0.40 -1.16 7.71
N TRP A 34 -1.31 -0.23 8.01
CA TRP A 34 -1.83 0.00 9.34
C TRP A 34 -2.33 -1.31 10.00
N MET A 35 -2.99 -2.17 9.22
CA MET A 35 -3.48 -3.46 9.73
C MET A 35 -2.32 -4.34 10.25
N ILE A 36 -1.22 -4.44 9.50
CA ILE A 36 -0.03 -5.21 9.92
C ILE A 36 0.68 -4.54 11.09
N GLN A 37 0.74 -3.21 11.13
CA GLN A 37 1.31 -2.47 12.26
C GLN A 37 0.53 -2.75 13.55
N SER A 38 -0.79 -2.79 13.47
CA SER A 38 -1.67 -3.13 14.59
C SER A 38 -1.47 -4.57 15.04
N VAL A 39 -1.41 -5.53 14.13
CA VAL A 39 -1.10 -6.94 14.44
C VAL A 39 0.25 -7.06 15.13
N LYS A 40 1.30 -6.42 14.61
CA LYS A 40 2.63 -6.44 15.27
C LYS A 40 2.57 -5.89 16.69
N LYS A 41 1.87 -4.76 16.88
CA LYS A 41 1.70 -4.15 18.20
C LYS A 41 0.99 -5.10 19.18
N GLU A 42 -0.11 -5.72 18.76
CA GLU A 42 -0.88 -6.66 19.57
C GLU A 42 -0.08 -7.92 19.91
N LEU A 43 0.69 -8.47 18.97
CA LEU A 43 1.59 -9.59 19.23
C LEU A 43 2.61 -9.26 20.32
N LYS A 44 3.17 -8.05 20.29
CA LYS A 44 4.11 -7.59 21.33
C LYS A 44 3.43 -7.40 22.69
N GLU A 45 2.29 -6.70 22.72
CA GLU A 45 1.62 -6.31 23.97
C GLU A 45 0.90 -7.48 24.64
N GLU A 46 0.21 -8.34 23.87
CA GLU A 46 -0.62 -9.41 24.42
C GLU A 46 0.11 -10.75 24.54
N ARG A 47 1.11 -11.00 23.67
CA ARG A 47 1.80 -12.30 23.60
C ARG A 47 3.30 -12.22 23.88
N GLY A 48 3.85 -11.03 24.11
CA GLY A 48 5.29 -10.83 24.34
C GLY A 48 6.16 -11.11 23.09
N LEU A 49 5.57 -11.19 21.91
CA LEU A 49 6.25 -11.49 20.64
C LEU A 49 6.68 -10.20 19.94
N ASP A 50 7.90 -9.75 20.15
CA ASP A 50 8.46 -8.58 19.47
C ASP A 50 9.09 -8.98 18.12
N LEU A 51 8.24 -9.19 17.10
CA LEU A 51 8.63 -9.60 15.78
C LEU A 51 8.96 -8.39 14.88
N SER A 52 9.95 -8.53 14.00
CA SER A 52 10.16 -7.54 12.94
C SER A 52 9.11 -7.67 11.82
N PHE A 53 8.89 -6.61 11.04
CA PHE A 53 8.02 -6.69 9.87
C PHE A 53 8.50 -7.71 8.84
N ALA A 54 9.82 -7.86 8.68
CA ALA A 54 10.41 -8.86 7.79
C ALA A 54 10.02 -10.29 8.21
N VAL A 55 10.08 -10.62 9.50
CA VAL A 55 9.67 -11.93 10.03
C VAL A 55 8.17 -12.16 9.80
N ILE A 56 7.33 -11.17 10.06
CA ILE A 56 5.88 -11.30 9.85
C ILE A 56 5.58 -11.51 8.34
N CYS A 57 6.27 -10.79 7.48
CA CYS A 57 6.14 -10.89 6.02
C CYS A 57 6.59 -12.28 5.52
N GLU A 58 7.73 -12.75 5.98
CA GLU A 58 8.25 -14.10 5.65
C GLU A 58 7.30 -15.20 6.13
N GLU A 59 6.81 -15.15 7.35
CA GLU A 59 5.86 -16.15 7.86
C GLU A 59 4.54 -16.11 7.09
N ALA A 60 4.05 -14.94 6.68
CA ALA A 60 2.87 -14.81 5.85
C ALA A 60 3.04 -15.47 4.47
N SER A 61 4.22 -15.38 3.87
CA SER A 61 4.50 -15.97 2.55
C SER A 61 4.48 -17.50 2.53
N LYS A 62 4.65 -18.14 3.70
CA LYS A 62 4.61 -19.59 3.86
C LYS A 62 3.18 -20.15 3.99
N GLN A 63 2.18 -19.27 4.12
CA GLN A 63 0.80 -19.68 4.38
C GLN A 63 0.01 -19.89 3.07
N THR A 64 -0.96 -20.79 3.16
CA THR A 64 -1.84 -21.12 2.02
C THR A 64 -3.31 -20.84 2.29
N ILE A 65 -3.63 -20.11 3.39
CA ILE A 65 -5.00 -19.77 3.74
C ILE A 65 -5.62 -18.88 2.64
N PRO A 66 -6.80 -19.25 2.09
CA PRO A 66 -7.39 -18.56 0.94
C PRO A 66 -8.25 -17.36 1.32
N SER A 67 -8.42 -17.09 2.61
CA SER A 67 -9.35 -16.08 3.14
C SER A 67 -8.94 -14.67 2.76
N ILE A 68 -9.95 -13.86 2.41
CA ILE A 68 -9.82 -12.47 2.00
C ILE A 68 -10.87 -11.65 2.75
N VAL A 69 -10.47 -10.50 3.25
CA VAL A 69 -11.37 -9.53 3.89
C VAL A 69 -11.42 -8.23 3.07
N ASP A 70 -12.47 -7.44 3.21
CA ASP A 70 -12.46 -6.08 2.68
C ASP A 70 -11.61 -5.20 3.60
N CYS A 71 -10.39 -4.89 3.16
CA CYS A 71 -9.47 -4.09 3.96
C CYS A 71 -9.94 -2.65 4.20
N ASN A 72 -10.96 -2.16 3.48
CA ASN A 72 -11.55 -0.84 3.67
C ASN A 72 -12.81 -0.85 4.55
N ASP A 73 -13.20 -2.00 5.11
CA ASP A 73 -14.29 -2.08 6.09
C ASP A 73 -13.96 -1.21 7.31
N GLU A 74 -14.94 -0.45 7.78
CA GLU A 74 -14.81 0.49 8.92
C GLU A 74 -14.33 -0.20 10.21
N ARG A 75 -14.58 -1.52 10.34
CA ARG A 75 -14.09 -2.33 11.48
C ARG A 75 -12.58 -2.27 11.65
N PHE A 76 -11.82 -2.06 10.55
CA PHE A 76 -10.36 -2.01 10.56
C PHE A 76 -9.79 -0.61 10.77
N LEU A 77 -10.62 0.43 10.82
CA LEU A 77 -10.16 1.82 10.96
C LEU A 77 -9.53 2.07 12.33
N ALA A 78 -10.16 1.64 13.41
CA ALA A 78 -9.67 1.82 14.77
C ALA A 78 -10.15 0.68 15.69
N PRO A 79 -9.82 -0.59 15.39
CA PRO A 79 -10.29 -1.71 16.18
C PRO A 79 -9.59 -1.74 17.56
N LYS A 80 -10.27 -2.29 18.56
CA LYS A 80 -9.63 -2.60 19.86
C LYS A 80 -8.60 -3.72 19.72
N ASN A 81 -8.82 -4.64 18.80
CA ASN A 81 -7.92 -5.76 18.49
C ASN A 81 -8.08 -6.16 17.03
N MET A 82 -7.07 -5.85 16.21
CA MET A 82 -7.06 -6.11 14.76
C MET A 82 -7.11 -7.61 14.45
N ILE A 83 -6.40 -8.43 15.23
CA ILE A 83 -6.35 -9.88 15.06
C ILE A 83 -7.78 -10.45 15.15
N LYS A 84 -8.53 -10.07 16.18
CA LYS A 84 -9.90 -10.55 16.39
C LYS A 84 -10.86 -10.05 15.30
N GLU A 85 -10.68 -8.82 14.82
CA GLU A 85 -11.53 -8.29 13.74
C GLU A 85 -11.29 -9.02 12.42
N VAL A 86 -10.04 -9.34 12.07
CA VAL A 86 -9.73 -10.16 10.89
C VAL A 86 -10.34 -11.56 11.01
N GLN A 87 -10.21 -12.20 12.18
CA GLN A 87 -10.81 -13.50 12.44
C GLN A 87 -12.34 -13.46 12.37
N ALA A 88 -12.97 -12.43 12.94
CA ALA A 88 -14.42 -12.24 12.90
C ALA A 88 -14.92 -12.03 11.46
N ALA A 89 -14.24 -11.20 10.67
CA ALA A 89 -14.58 -10.96 9.27
C ALA A 89 -14.52 -12.24 8.42
N CYS A 90 -13.49 -13.07 8.61
CA CYS A 90 -13.38 -14.37 7.95
C CYS A 90 -14.53 -15.31 8.38
N LYS A 91 -14.81 -15.39 9.67
CA LYS A 91 -15.88 -16.23 10.21
C LYS A 91 -17.25 -15.82 9.70
N GLU A 92 -17.58 -14.54 9.73
CA GLU A 92 -18.85 -13.97 9.28
C GLU A 92 -19.09 -14.21 7.79
N SER A 93 -18.02 -14.21 6.98
CA SER A 93 -18.09 -14.50 5.55
C SER A 93 -18.01 -16.01 5.21
N GLY A 94 -18.00 -16.89 6.23
CA GLY A 94 -17.92 -18.34 6.03
C GLY A 94 -16.59 -18.84 5.47
N GLN A 95 -15.55 -18.07 5.60
CA GLN A 95 -14.19 -18.41 5.15
C GLN A 95 -13.38 -19.08 6.26
N PRO A 96 -12.30 -19.83 5.94
CA PRO A 96 -11.36 -20.32 6.93
C PRO A 96 -10.86 -19.20 7.85
N VAL A 97 -10.90 -19.42 9.16
CA VAL A 97 -10.48 -18.44 10.16
C VAL A 97 -8.98 -18.58 10.40
N PRO A 98 -8.17 -17.51 10.24
CA PRO A 98 -6.75 -17.58 10.50
C PRO A 98 -6.48 -17.75 12.02
N GLU A 99 -5.62 -18.68 12.38
CA GLU A 99 -5.30 -19.00 13.80
C GLU A 99 -3.92 -18.50 14.19
N THR A 100 -2.94 -18.60 13.29
CA THR A 100 -1.57 -18.17 13.55
C THR A 100 -1.34 -16.73 13.08
N TYR A 101 -0.32 -16.07 13.61
CA TYR A 101 0.03 -14.71 13.16
C TYR A 101 0.48 -14.67 11.70
N GLY A 102 1.09 -15.74 11.21
CA GLY A 102 1.45 -15.88 9.80
C GLY A 102 0.21 -15.93 8.91
N GLU A 103 -0.81 -16.73 9.29
CA GLU A 103 -2.09 -16.78 8.54
C GLU A 103 -2.83 -15.44 8.58
N ILE A 104 -2.89 -14.77 9.75
CA ILE A 104 -3.50 -13.44 9.89
C ILE A 104 -2.81 -12.44 8.94
N ALA A 105 -1.48 -12.41 8.96
CA ALA A 105 -0.70 -11.55 8.09
C ALA A 105 -0.92 -11.89 6.59
N SER A 106 -0.99 -13.18 6.25
CA SER A 106 -1.28 -13.64 4.89
C SER A 106 -2.64 -13.18 4.41
N VAL A 107 -3.69 -13.32 5.23
CA VAL A 107 -5.04 -12.78 4.91
C VAL A 107 -4.97 -11.29 4.66
N ILE A 108 -4.30 -10.51 5.51
CA ILE A 108 -4.18 -9.07 5.36
C ILE A 108 -3.43 -8.71 4.07
N TYR A 109 -2.25 -9.31 3.80
CA TYR A 109 -1.47 -9.00 2.60
C TYR A 109 -2.20 -9.36 1.31
N ASN A 110 -2.86 -10.52 1.25
CA ASN A 110 -3.67 -10.89 0.09
C ASN A 110 -4.87 -9.94 -0.10
N SER A 111 -5.52 -9.53 0.97
CA SER A 111 -6.63 -8.56 0.94
C SER A 111 -6.19 -7.21 0.42
N LEU A 112 -5.06 -6.69 0.90
CA LEU A 112 -4.48 -5.43 0.42
C LEU A 112 -4.11 -5.51 -1.06
N ALA A 113 -3.42 -6.55 -1.48
CA ALA A 113 -3.02 -6.71 -2.88
C ALA A 113 -4.22 -6.82 -3.83
N LYS A 114 -5.29 -7.51 -3.41
CA LYS A 114 -6.56 -7.56 -4.15
C LYS A 114 -7.21 -6.18 -4.23
N CYS A 115 -7.21 -5.41 -3.15
CA CYS A 115 -7.71 -4.04 -3.12
C CYS A 115 -6.90 -3.13 -4.06
N TYR A 116 -5.57 -3.29 -4.12
CA TYR A 116 -4.73 -2.55 -5.07
C TYR A 116 -5.10 -2.87 -6.52
N GLY A 117 -5.35 -4.14 -6.83
CA GLY A 117 -5.83 -4.54 -8.16
C GLY A 117 -7.13 -3.83 -8.55
N ALA A 118 -8.13 -3.86 -7.67
CA ALA A 118 -9.40 -3.17 -7.90
C ALA A 118 -9.20 -1.65 -8.06
N THR A 119 -8.36 -1.04 -7.21
CA THR A 119 -8.08 0.40 -7.27
C THR A 119 -7.41 0.83 -8.58
N ILE A 120 -6.51 0.01 -9.12
CA ILE A 120 -5.87 0.31 -10.41
C ILE A 120 -6.89 0.30 -11.55
N GLU A 121 -7.80 -0.67 -11.57
CA GLU A 121 -8.86 -0.70 -12.59
C GLU A 121 -9.79 0.53 -12.46
N GLU A 122 -10.14 0.93 -11.24
CA GLU A 122 -10.88 2.18 -11.01
C GLU A 122 -10.12 3.41 -11.51
N ILE A 123 -8.82 3.53 -11.20
CA ILE A 123 -7.99 4.65 -11.69
C ILE A 123 -7.95 4.68 -13.21
N GLN A 124 -7.80 3.52 -13.86
CA GLN A 124 -7.80 3.43 -15.33
C GLN A 124 -9.15 3.87 -15.91
N GLU A 125 -10.26 3.43 -15.31
CA GLU A 125 -11.59 3.84 -15.73
C GLU A 125 -11.81 5.35 -15.57
N MET A 126 -11.39 5.91 -14.43
CA MET A 126 -11.55 7.34 -14.14
C MET A 126 -10.69 8.24 -15.02
N THR A 127 -9.46 7.81 -15.33
CA THR A 127 -8.50 8.62 -16.09
C THR A 127 -8.49 8.35 -17.59
N GLY A 128 -9.10 7.24 -18.03
CA GLY A 128 -9.01 6.77 -19.42
C GLY A 128 -7.59 6.32 -19.82
N LYS A 129 -6.68 6.14 -18.85
CA LYS A 129 -5.28 5.76 -19.09
C LYS A 129 -5.05 4.31 -18.71
N LYS A 130 -4.07 3.67 -19.36
CA LYS A 130 -3.54 2.37 -18.97
C LYS A 130 -2.20 2.54 -18.27
N TYR A 131 -1.94 1.70 -17.30
CA TYR A 131 -0.70 1.68 -16.53
C TYR A 131 -0.12 0.27 -16.56
N ASP A 132 1.14 0.14 -16.99
CA ASP A 132 1.81 -1.15 -17.15
C ASP A 132 2.70 -1.48 -15.95
N SER A 133 2.94 -0.51 -15.09
CA SER A 133 3.80 -0.65 -13.91
C SER A 133 3.27 0.09 -12.69
N ILE A 134 3.73 -0.36 -11.53
CA ILE A 134 3.43 0.21 -10.22
C ILE A 134 4.75 0.49 -9.52
N SER A 135 4.93 1.71 -9.02
CA SER A 135 6.06 2.04 -8.15
C SER A 135 5.58 2.08 -6.70
N ILE A 136 6.13 1.20 -5.86
CA ILE A 136 5.87 1.17 -4.42
C ILE A 136 7.01 1.88 -3.73
N VAL A 137 6.72 2.95 -3.00
CA VAL A 137 7.72 3.80 -2.33
C VAL A 137 7.41 3.92 -0.84
N GLY A 138 8.39 4.39 -0.08
CA GLY A 138 8.28 4.48 1.37
C GLY A 138 8.48 3.13 2.06
N GLY A 139 8.14 3.03 3.35
CA GLY A 139 8.34 1.81 4.15
C GLY A 139 7.66 0.55 3.61
N GLY A 140 6.58 0.71 2.84
CA GLY A 140 5.87 -0.39 2.18
C GLY A 140 6.72 -1.13 1.14
N ALA A 141 7.72 -0.47 0.55
CA ALA A 141 8.62 -1.08 -0.42
C ALA A 141 9.41 -2.27 0.15
N ASN A 142 9.57 -2.36 1.47
CA ASN A 142 10.29 -3.44 2.15
C ASN A 142 9.41 -4.69 2.41
N ALA A 143 8.13 -4.66 2.06
CA ALA A 143 7.23 -5.80 2.24
C ALA A 143 7.24 -6.69 0.98
N GLU A 144 8.29 -7.49 0.81
CA GLU A 144 8.53 -8.30 -0.42
C GLU A 144 7.32 -9.14 -0.81
N TYR A 145 6.76 -9.88 0.13
CA TYR A 145 5.58 -10.72 -0.14
C TYR A 145 4.37 -9.91 -0.62
N LEU A 146 4.13 -8.70 -0.04
CA LEU A 146 3.07 -7.82 -0.53
C LEU A 146 3.37 -7.29 -1.94
N ASN A 147 4.65 -7.02 -2.24
CA ASN A 147 5.06 -6.57 -3.57
C ASN A 147 4.81 -7.67 -4.62
N GLU A 148 5.15 -8.93 -4.31
CA GLU A 148 4.86 -10.09 -5.16
C GLU A 148 3.35 -10.30 -5.36
N LEU A 149 2.58 -10.24 -4.28
CA LEU A 149 1.12 -10.31 -4.35
C LEU A 149 0.53 -9.16 -5.18
N THR A 150 1.08 -7.95 -5.03
CA THR A 150 0.65 -6.79 -5.82
C THR A 150 0.88 -7.05 -7.32
N ALA A 151 2.04 -7.55 -7.70
CA ALA A 151 2.31 -7.94 -9.10
C ALA A 151 1.33 -9.00 -9.58
N LYS A 152 1.08 -10.03 -8.76
CA LYS A 152 0.16 -11.14 -9.08
C LYS A 152 -1.29 -10.65 -9.27
N TYR A 153 -1.83 -9.86 -8.33
CA TYR A 153 -3.24 -9.42 -8.38
C TYR A 153 -3.49 -8.33 -9.41
N THR A 154 -2.47 -7.54 -9.76
CA THR A 154 -2.60 -6.45 -10.73
C THR A 154 -2.19 -6.86 -12.14
N GLY A 155 -1.39 -7.93 -12.29
CA GLY A 155 -0.79 -8.33 -13.56
C GLY A 155 0.21 -7.30 -14.12
N ARG A 156 0.81 -6.47 -13.26
CA ARG A 156 1.71 -5.38 -13.65
C ARG A 156 3.10 -5.56 -13.07
N THR A 157 4.09 -4.96 -13.72
CA THR A 157 5.44 -4.88 -13.17
C THR A 157 5.45 -3.99 -11.94
N VAL A 158 6.03 -4.49 -10.84
CA VAL A 158 6.17 -3.74 -9.58
C VAL A 158 7.62 -3.36 -9.40
N PHE A 159 7.86 -2.06 -9.18
CA PHE A 159 9.14 -1.50 -8.78
C PHE A 159 9.04 -1.09 -7.30
N ALA A 160 9.91 -1.62 -6.46
CA ALA A 160 9.92 -1.34 -5.02
C ALA A 160 11.13 -0.49 -4.65
N GLY A 161 10.87 0.67 -4.06
CA GLY A 161 11.86 1.65 -3.60
C GLY A 161 11.78 2.99 -4.35
N PRO A 162 12.50 4.00 -3.86
CA PRO A 162 13.25 4.02 -2.62
C PRO A 162 12.36 4.10 -1.37
N THR A 163 12.88 3.61 -0.23
CA THR A 163 12.15 3.62 1.06
C THR A 163 11.90 5.04 1.57
N GLU A 164 12.89 5.93 1.43
CA GLU A 164 12.83 7.32 1.89
C GLU A 164 12.39 8.30 0.78
N ALA A 165 11.47 7.89 -0.09
CA ALA A 165 11.07 8.67 -1.26
C ALA A 165 10.59 10.10 -0.95
N THR A 166 9.93 10.32 0.20
CA THR A 166 9.46 11.66 0.59
C THR A 166 10.63 12.60 0.90
N ALA A 167 11.61 12.12 1.67
CA ALA A 167 12.81 12.89 1.98
C ALA A 167 13.65 13.16 0.72
N ILE A 168 13.83 12.15 -0.10
CA ILE A 168 14.53 12.25 -1.39
C ILE A 168 13.83 13.28 -2.29
N GLY A 169 12.51 13.20 -2.45
CA GLY A 169 11.75 14.14 -3.27
C GLY A 169 11.88 15.59 -2.78
N ASN A 170 11.87 15.80 -1.47
CA ASN A 170 12.09 17.12 -0.88
C ASN A 170 13.50 17.64 -1.19
N LEU A 171 14.54 16.80 -1.03
CA LEU A 171 15.91 17.15 -1.37
C LEU A 171 16.05 17.51 -2.85
N MET A 172 15.46 16.73 -3.76
CA MET A 172 15.52 17.00 -5.20
C MET A 172 14.92 18.36 -5.56
N VAL A 173 13.80 18.74 -4.93
CA VAL A 173 13.20 20.07 -5.15
C VAL A 173 14.12 21.20 -4.67
N GLN A 174 14.80 21.02 -3.54
CA GLN A 174 15.76 22.00 -3.05
C GLN A 174 16.98 22.11 -3.98
N MET A 175 17.51 20.99 -4.47
CA MET A 175 18.63 20.97 -5.42
C MET A 175 18.26 21.65 -6.75
N MET A 176 17.03 21.46 -7.26
CA MET A 176 16.55 22.19 -8.43
C MET A 176 16.41 23.70 -8.17
N THR A 177 15.95 24.08 -6.98
CA THR A 177 15.80 25.49 -6.61
C THR A 177 17.16 26.18 -6.51
N ASN A 178 18.18 25.48 -6.03
CA ASN A 178 19.56 25.98 -5.90
C ASN A 178 20.37 25.90 -7.23
N GLY A 179 19.79 25.33 -8.28
CA GLY A 179 20.43 25.20 -9.58
C GLY A 179 21.43 24.03 -9.72
N GLU A 180 21.48 23.13 -8.73
CA GLU A 180 22.29 21.91 -8.76
C GLU A 180 21.73 20.88 -9.76
N LEU A 181 20.41 20.84 -9.90
CA LEU A 181 19.69 20.03 -10.88
C LEU A 181 18.88 20.95 -11.79
N LYS A 182 18.89 20.67 -13.08
CA LYS A 182 18.27 21.53 -14.09
C LYS A 182 16.74 21.51 -14.00
N ASP A 183 16.16 20.33 -13.86
CA ASP A 183 14.73 20.10 -13.96
C ASP A 183 14.31 18.77 -13.30
N LEU A 184 13.02 18.46 -13.37
CA LEU A 184 12.46 17.23 -12.80
C LEU A 184 12.98 15.96 -13.51
N ALA A 185 13.36 16.04 -14.78
CA ALA A 185 13.90 14.89 -15.50
C ALA A 185 15.28 14.54 -14.93
N SER A 186 16.19 15.54 -14.86
CA SER A 186 17.54 15.35 -14.25
C SER A 186 17.46 14.91 -12.78
N ALA A 187 16.43 15.38 -12.04
CA ALA A 187 16.22 14.93 -10.66
C ALA A 187 15.83 13.44 -10.60
N ARG A 188 14.98 12.97 -11.52
CA ARG A 188 14.57 11.55 -11.60
C ARG A 188 15.73 10.66 -12.03
N ASP A 189 16.53 11.09 -12.99
CA ASP A 189 17.73 10.37 -13.43
C ASP A 189 18.71 10.22 -12.26
N CYS A 190 18.94 11.31 -11.51
CA CYS A 190 19.79 11.29 -10.32
C CYS A 190 19.28 10.29 -9.26
N VAL A 191 17.99 10.22 -9.03
CA VAL A 191 17.40 9.22 -8.10
C VAL A 191 17.57 7.81 -8.64
N PHE A 192 17.29 7.59 -9.92
CA PHE A 192 17.41 6.27 -10.55
C PHE A 192 18.86 5.73 -10.52
N ASP A 193 19.84 6.60 -10.72
CA ASP A 193 21.27 6.24 -10.69
C ASP A 193 21.81 6.03 -9.26
N SER A 194 21.06 6.46 -8.24
CA SER A 194 21.47 6.40 -6.83
C SER A 194 20.89 5.23 -6.05
N PHE A 195 19.81 4.62 -6.51
CA PHE A 195 19.04 3.56 -5.85
C PHE A 195 18.64 2.45 -6.81
#